data_49458d8865e668b6f75f1f7be536a3b6
#
_entry.id   49458d8865e668b6f75f1f7be536a3b6
#
_cell.length_a   1.000
_cell.length_b   1.000
_cell.length_c   1.000
_cell.angle_alpha   90.00
_cell.angle_beta   90.00
_cell.angle_gamma   90.00
#
_symmetry.space_group_name_H-M   'P 1'
#
loop_
_entity.id
_entity.type
_entity.pdbx_description
1 polymer ?
#
loop_
_entity_poly.entity_id
_entity_poly.type
_entity_poly.pdbx_seq_one_letter_code
_entity_poly.pdbx_strand_id
1 'polypeptide(L)'
;KTIQDLVKSYFSITDHTLRAQRRQQIDKYVKDYIKVCAEGNHEVQDAVDELEIPNDQFFLWHTYFADVFEQGGFDIVIGNPPYNEVRDLDKELQESYKKSLFYAQARGGRLNLFQFFYPLALYILKSYGICSFITQNSILAEESAIGNRKMIFSDSLVLKVDSFPERDNVRLRVFESVKMSVAILLIRKQTNIVDQTFHVNVWKDKFMSSKSILKISKQEIMQVYPNDLVIPICDNIRWNILSKMRSVGIFSINAQAGEIDMTKYKSNFSQDKIAYRVVTGAQVLRYRLTDTPSQGSVLYLKKVDLSESRYAAFEQERIVMQRITGVDSKIRIIATMLPKCTYCANSTNYISGCSNQIDLLYLLGVLNSKSINFFFKQTSTNTNVTSKEIAKFPILVNVNSISVITKLVKEILDLKQRMFDTSALENQIDFLVYHLYGLTYDEVLIVDPETPISREEYEAYSIEQ
;
A
#
# COMPACT_ATOMS: atom_id res chain seq x y z
N LYS A 1 -26.85 30.68 -22.24
CA LYS A 1 -26.22 31.92 -22.71
C LYS A 1 -26.08 32.93 -21.55
N THR A 2 -27.17 33.25 -20.81
CA THR A 2 -27.15 34.22 -19.69
C THR A 2 -26.13 33.87 -18.61
N ILE A 3 -26.06 32.62 -18.15
CA ILE A 3 -25.09 32.17 -17.14
C ILE A 3 -23.65 32.30 -17.66
N GLN A 4 -23.39 31.94 -18.91
CA GLN A 4 -22.09 32.07 -19.54
C GLN A 4 -21.60 33.52 -19.61
N ASP A 5 -22.50 34.46 -19.98
CA ASP A 5 -22.15 35.89 -20.07
C ASP A 5 -21.86 36.46 -18.64
N LEU A 6 -22.63 36.03 -17.63
CA LEU A 6 -22.40 36.38 -16.23
C LEU A 6 -21.05 35.83 -15.72
N VAL A 7 -20.71 34.58 -16.03
CA VAL A 7 -19.45 33.95 -15.63
C VAL A 7 -18.28 34.66 -16.30
N LYS A 8 -18.35 34.95 -17.61
CA LYS A 8 -17.30 35.71 -18.31
C LYS A 8 -17.09 37.08 -17.64
N SER A 9 -18.17 37.80 -17.32
CA SER A 9 -18.06 39.08 -16.64
C SER A 9 -17.49 38.94 -15.22
N TYR A 10 -17.79 37.87 -14.48
CA TYR A 10 -17.25 37.61 -13.15
C TYR A 10 -15.73 37.55 -13.12
N PHE A 11 -15.13 36.87 -14.08
CA PHE A 11 -13.67 36.75 -14.16
C PHE A 11 -12.97 38.07 -14.55
N SER A 12 -13.65 38.99 -15.19
CA SER A 12 -13.10 40.30 -15.57
C SER A 12 -13.27 41.38 -14.47
N ILE A 13 -14.09 41.15 -13.44
CA ILE A 13 -14.33 42.12 -12.37
C ILE A 13 -13.18 42.08 -11.35
N THR A 14 -12.54 43.19 -11.10
CA THR A 14 -11.49 43.38 -10.08
C THR A 14 -12.04 43.90 -8.76
N ASP A 15 -13.19 44.60 -8.74
CA ASP A 15 -13.83 45.10 -7.55
C ASP A 15 -14.53 43.98 -6.75
N HIS A 16 -14.17 43.87 -5.46
CA HIS A 16 -14.65 42.79 -4.59
C HIS A 16 -16.16 42.79 -4.37
N THR A 17 -16.77 44.00 -4.25
CA THR A 17 -18.20 44.14 -4.00
C THR A 17 -19.00 43.76 -5.23
N LEU A 18 -18.63 44.28 -6.39
CA LEU A 18 -19.26 43.93 -7.66
C LEU A 18 -19.06 42.45 -7.99
N ARG A 19 -17.92 41.90 -7.64
CA ARG A 19 -17.64 40.47 -7.82
C ARG A 19 -18.55 39.59 -6.95
N ALA A 20 -18.75 39.95 -5.68
CA ALA A 20 -19.68 39.27 -4.78
C ALA A 20 -21.13 39.32 -5.29
N GLN A 21 -21.59 40.51 -5.75
CA GLN A 21 -22.91 40.65 -6.33
C GLN A 21 -23.09 39.80 -7.61
N ARG A 22 -22.07 39.75 -8.47
CA ARG A 22 -22.07 38.93 -9.68
C ARG A 22 -22.15 37.45 -9.32
N ARG A 23 -21.43 37.02 -8.30
CA ARG A 23 -21.50 35.65 -7.78
C ARG A 23 -22.91 35.29 -7.34
N GLN A 24 -23.55 36.12 -6.54
CA GLN A 24 -24.95 35.89 -6.10
C GLN A 24 -25.91 35.75 -7.28
N GLN A 25 -25.73 36.55 -8.34
CA GLN A 25 -26.53 36.43 -9.56
C GLN A 25 -26.33 35.09 -10.24
N ILE A 26 -25.06 34.64 -10.37
CA ILE A 26 -24.72 33.33 -10.96
C ILE A 26 -25.36 32.23 -10.15
N ASP A 27 -25.24 32.27 -8.81
CA ASP A 27 -25.80 31.28 -7.89
C ASP A 27 -27.31 31.14 -8.04
N LYS A 28 -28.01 32.26 -8.17
CA LYS A 28 -29.45 32.25 -8.43
C LYS A 28 -29.79 31.55 -9.74
N TYR A 29 -29.14 31.92 -10.85
CA TYR A 29 -29.40 31.30 -12.15
C TYR A 29 -29.04 29.84 -12.19
N VAL A 30 -28.00 29.43 -11.46
CA VAL A 30 -27.60 28.02 -11.33
C VAL A 30 -28.66 27.23 -10.59
N LYS A 31 -29.22 27.76 -9.48
CA LYS A 31 -30.34 27.16 -8.78
C LYS A 31 -31.58 27.00 -9.68
N ASP A 32 -31.95 28.06 -10.40
CA ASP A 32 -33.07 28.02 -11.33
C ASP A 32 -32.86 26.99 -12.45
N TYR A 33 -31.62 26.87 -12.96
CA TYR A 33 -31.28 25.88 -13.96
C TYR A 33 -31.37 24.43 -13.43
N ILE A 34 -30.90 24.17 -12.20
CA ILE A 34 -31.03 22.85 -11.57
C ILE A 34 -32.48 22.46 -11.37
N LYS A 35 -33.33 23.41 -10.96
CA LYS A 35 -34.78 23.20 -10.82
C LYS A 35 -35.43 22.79 -12.14
N VAL A 36 -35.07 23.47 -13.23
CA VAL A 36 -35.59 23.14 -14.57
C VAL A 36 -35.07 21.74 -15.01
N CYS A 37 -33.82 21.42 -14.77
CA CYS A 37 -33.28 20.09 -15.10
C CYS A 37 -33.88 18.95 -14.23
N ALA A 38 -34.36 19.30 -13.03
CA ALA A 38 -35.02 18.38 -12.10
C ALA A 38 -36.56 18.33 -12.27
N GLU A 39 -37.09 18.89 -13.37
CA GLU A 39 -38.52 18.89 -13.63
C GLU A 39 -39.11 17.49 -13.62
N GLY A 40 -40.11 17.26 -12.74
CA GLY A 40 -40.66 15.92 -12.48
C GLY A 40 -39.97 15.09 -11.39
N ASN A 41 -38.88 15.60 -10.80
CA ASN A 41 -38.25 14.98 -9.62
C ASN A 41 -38.38 15.89 -8.41
N HIS A 42 -39.47 15.72 -7.66
CA HIS A 42 -39.82 16.57 -6.52
C HIS A 42 -38.77 16.52 -5.40
N GLU A 43 -38.15 15.35 -5.13
CA GLU A 43 -37.11 15.22 -4.11
C GLU A 43 -35.87 16.10 -4.41
N VAL A 44 -35.47 16.21 -5.69
CA VAL A 44 -34.37 17.09 -6.10
C VAL A 44 -34.77 18.55 -6.07
N GLN A 45 -36.03 18.86 -6.44
CA GLN A 45 -36.54 20.23 -6.40
C GLN A 45 -36.63 20.74 -4.95
N ASP A 46 -37.20 19.95 -4.05
CA ASP A 46 -37.29 20.25 -2.63
C ASP A 46 -35.89 20.40 -1.98
N ALA A 47 -34.98 19.49 -2.29
CA ALA A 47 -33.60 19.57 -1.84
C ALA A 47 -32.89 20.85 -2.31
N VAL A 48 -33.14 21.30 -3.54
CA VAL A 48 -32.58 22.57 -4.07
C VAL A 48 -33.21 23.79 -3.42
N ASP A 49 -34.48 23.73 -3.00
CA ASP A 49 -35.15 24.82 -2.30
C ASP A 49 -34.72 24.95 -0.84
N GLU A 50 -34.51 23.79 -0.16
CA GLU A 50 -33.99 23.75 1.21
C GLU A 50 -32.52 24.12 1.30
N LEU A 51 -31.77 23.99 0.20
CA LEU A 51 -30.38 24.36 0.15
C LEU A 51 -30.22 25.90 0.25
N GLU A 52 -30.08 26.42 1.47
CA GLU A 52 -29.39 27.69 1.74
C GLU A 52 -27.91 27.58 1.43
N ILE A 53 -27.56 26.94 0.31
CA ILE A 53 -26.16 26.62 -0.01
C ILE A 53 -25.49 27.84 -0.61
N PRO A 54 -24.48 28.41 0.07
CA PRO A 54 -23.46 29.14 -0.64
C PRO A 54 -22.88 28.21 -1.70
N ASN A 55 -22.64 28.71 -2.89
CA ASN A 55 -22.13 27.92 -4.04
C ASN A 55 -20.67 27.41 -3.85
N ASP A 56 -20.24 27.20 -2.63
CA ASP A 56 -18.93 26.68 -2.22
C ASP A 56 -18.93 25.18 -1.90
N GLN A 57 -20.11 24.53 -1.81
CA GLN A 57 -20.22 23.10 -1.56
C GLN A 57 -20.21 22.24 -2.84
N PHE A 58 -20.55 22.80 -4.01
CA PHE A 58 -20.47 22.09 -5.28
C PHE A 58 -20.06 23.03 -6.43
N PHE A 59 -19.49 22.48 -7.48
CA PHE A 59 -19.04 23.25 -8.64
C PHE A 59 -19.56 22.63 -9.94
N LEU A 60 -20.37 23.37 -10.68
CA LEU A 60 -20.92 22.93 -11.96
C LEU A 60 -19.99 23.27 -13.11
N TRP A 61 -18.99 22.42 -13.36
CA TRP A 61 -17.95 22.60 -14.37
C TRP A 61 -18.49 22.98 -15.74
N HIS A 62 -19.50 22.25 -16.25
CA HIS A 62 -20.10 22.51 -17.56
C HIS A 62 -20.82 23.84 -17.65
N THR A 63 -21.34 24.33 -16.54
CA THR A 63 -22.05 25.63 -16.48
C THR A 63 -21.06 26.79 -16.46
N TYR A 64 -20.03 26.67 -15.62
CA TYR A 64 -19.03 27.74 -15.47
C TYR A 64 -18.05 27.81 -16.62
N PHE A 65 -17.75 26.68 -17.27
CA PHE A 65 -16.80 26.56 -18.36
C PHE A 65 -17.44 26.01 -19.64
N ALA A 66 -18.66 26.44 -19.93
CA ALA A 66 -19.44 25.93 -21.06
C ALA A 66 -18.67 26.01 -22.40
N ASP A 67 -18.00 27.13 -22.68
CA ASP A 67 -17.19 27.30 -23.88
C ASP A 67 -16.04 26.27 -24.00
N VAL A 68 -15.45 25.86 -22.85
CA VAL A 68 -14.40 24.83 -22.79
C VAL A 68 -15.01 23.46 -23.08
N PHE A 69 -16.18 23.17 -22.52
CA PHE A 69 -16.86 21.89 -22.73
C PHE A 69 -17.48 21.77 -24.13
N GLU A 70 -17.87 22.87 -24.79
CA GLU A 70 -18.21 22.90 -26.22
C GLU A 70 -17.04 22.44 -27.11
N GLN A 71 -15.79 22.62 -26.62
CA GLN A 71 -14.55 22.14 -27.27
C GLN A 71 -14.11 20.77 -26.77
N GLY A 72 -14.95 20.10 -25.98
CA GLY A 72 -14.71 18.74 -25.45
C GLY A 72 -14.10 18.65 -24.05
N GLY A 73 -13.78 19.78 -23.40
CA GLY A 73 -13.20 19.86 -22.06
C GLY A 73 -11.84 20.55 -22.00
N PHE A 74 -11.18 20.46 -20.85
CA PHE A 74 -9.87 21.08 -20.63
C PHE A 74 -8.73 20.36 -21.35
N ASP A 75 -7.75 21.10 -21.82
CA ASP A 75 -6.50 20.55 -22.39
C ASP A 75 -5.60 19.98 -21.31
N ILE A 76 -5.50 20.68 -20.18
CA ILE A 76 -4.60 20.37 -19.07
C ILE A 76 -5.32 20.57 -17.75
N VAL A 77 -5.20 19.58 -16.87
CA VAL A 77 -5.58 19.66 -15.46
C VAL A 77 -4.34 19.41 -14.61
N ILE A 78 -3.96 20.43 -13.84
CA ILE A 78 -2.80 20.36 -12.95
C ILE A 78 -3.23 20.75 -11.54
N GLY A 79 -2.70 20.07 -10.51
CA GLY A 79 -3.06 20.39 -9.13
C GLY A 79 -2.28 19.68 -8.06
N ASN A 80 -2.52 20.16 -6.85
CA ASN A 80 -2.12 19.56 -5.59
C ASN A 80 -3.40 19.28 -4.78
N PRO A 81 -4.04 18.13 -4.99
CA PRO A 81 -5.26 17.78 -4.27
C PRO A 81 -5.04 17.67 -2.75
N PRO A 82 -6.07 17.90 -1.91
CA PRO A 82 -5.94 17.78 -0.46
C PRO A 82 -5.66 16.33 -0.03
N TYR A 83 -4.82 16.19 1.02
CA TYR A 83 -4.36 14.89 1.54
C TYR A 83 -5.11 14.43 2.80
N ASN A 84 -6.21 15.10 3.14
CA ASN A 84 -7.05 14.75 4.27
C ASN A 84 -7.77 13.42 4.05
N GLU A 85 -7.99 12.67 5.13
CA GLU A 85 -8.80 11.47 5.06
C GLU A 85 -10.29 11.82 5.05
N VAL A 86 -11.08 11.04 4.33
CA VAL A 86 -12.55 11.22 4.27
C VAL A 86 -13.17 11.13 5.66
N ARG A 87 -12.63 10.31 6.56
CA ARG A 87 -13.12 10.17 7.94
C ARG A 87 -12.98 11.45 8.79
N ASP A 88 -12.11 12.37 8.37
CA ASP A 88 -11.88 13.65 9.07
C ASP A 88 -12.85 14.75 8.63
N LEU A 89 -13.72 14.46 7.65
CA LEU A 89 -14.78 15.33 7.18
C LEU A 89 -16.05 15.19 8.04
N ASP A 90 -17.00 16.11 7.86
CA ASP A 90 -18.32 15.99 8.41
C ASP A 90 -19.04 14.73 7.90
N LYS A 91 -19.92 14.15 8.75
CA LYS A 91 -20.59 12.88 8.44
C LYS A 91 -21.39 12.92 7.13
N GLU A 92 -22.02 14.02 6.83
CA GLU A 92 -22.80 14.23 5.62
C GLU A 92 -21.93 14.16 4.36
N LEU A 93 -20.80 14.87 4.36
CA LEU A 93 -19.81 14.79 3.28
C LEU A 93 -19.21 13.40 3.14
N GLN A 94 -18.91 12.72 4.26
CA GLN A 94 -18.44 11.34 4.23
C GLN A 94 -19.43 10.42 3.50
N GLU A 95 -20.73 10.53 3.84
CA GLU A 95 -21.78 9.73 3.22
C GLU A 95 -21.97 10.08 1.74
N SER A 96 -21.88 11.35 1.37
CA SER A 96 -21.94 11.80 -0.02
C SER A 96 -20.83 11.17 -0.86
N TYR A 97 -19.57 11.18 -0.39
CA TYR A 97 -18.46 10.53 -1.08
C TYR A 97 -18.61 9.02 -1.14
N LYS A 98 -19.13 8.39 -0.08
CA LYS A 98 -19.36 6.94 -0.04
C LYS A 98 -20.50 6.47 -0.96
N LYS A 99 -21.53 7.28 -1.15
CA LYS A 99 -22.71 6.93 -1.96
C LYS A 99 -22.59 7.34 -3.42
N SER A 100 -21.79 8.36 -3.74
CA SER A 100 -21.65 8.88 -5.09
C SER A 100 -21.24 7.81 -6.09
N LEU A 101 -22.05 7.54 -7.10
CA LEU A 101 -21.71 6.60 -8.19
C LEU A 101 -20.55 7.12 -9.03
N PHE A 102 -20.40 8.43 -9.15
CA PHE A 102 -19.29 9.06 -9.87
C PHE A 102 -17.92 8.67 -9.29
N TYR A 103 -17.81 8.57 -7.96
CA TYR A 103 -16.57 8.21 -7.28
C TYR A 103 -16.44 6.72 -6.98
N ALA A 104 -17.35 5.88 -7.48
CA ALA A 104 -17.40 4.45 -7.15
C ALA A 104 -16.08 3.72 -7.44
N GLN A 105 -15.42 4.04 -8.56
CA GLN A 105 -14.15 3.41 -8.94
C GLN A 105 -12.96 3.83 -8.06
N ALA A 106 -12.99 5.04 -7.48
CA ALA A 106 -11.93 5.53 -6.60
C ALA A 106 -12.03 4.99 -5.18
N ARG A 107 -13.11 4.26 -4.83
CA ARG A 107 -13.32 3.74 -3.48
C ARG A 107 -12.50 2.48 -3.24
N GLY A 108 -11.85 2.44 -2.08
CA GLY A 108 -11.11 1.26 -1.61
C GLY A 108 -10.51 1.54 -0.24
N GLY A 109 -10.63 0.62 0.69
CA GLY A 109 -9.99 0.69 2.00
C GLY A 109 -10.16 2.04 2.73
N ARG A 110 -9.06 2.62 3.18
CA ARG A 110 -8.99 3.92 3.85
C ARG A 110 -8.95 5.04 2.83
N LEU A 111 -10.07 5.74 2.68
CA LEU A 111 -10.25 6.77 1.66
C LEU A 111 -9.55 8.08 2.02
N ASN A 112 -8.84 8.65 1.06
CA ASN A 112 -8.23 9.97 1.12
C ASN A 112 -8.79 10.86 0.01
N LEU A 113 -8.92 12.16 0.26
CA LEU A 113 -9.58 13.09 -0.67
C LEU A 113 -8.89 13.15 -2.04
N PHE A 114 -7.56 13.08 -2.11
CA PHE A 114 -6.86 13.13 -3.40
C PHE A 114 -7.32 12.04 -4.38
N GLN A 115 -7.81 10.90 -3.87
CA GLN A 115 -8.28 9.79 -4.69
C GLN A 115 -9.48 10.17 -5.55
N PHE A 116 -10.33 11.09 -5.09
CA PHE A 116 -11.52 11.56 -5.82
C PHE A 116 -11.18 12.59 -6.91
N PHE A 117 -10.00 13.20 -6.87
CA PHE A 117 -9.58 14.17 -7.88
C PHE A 117 -9.20 13.53 -9.21
N TYR A 118 -8.74 12.27 -9.22
CA TYR A 118 -8.43 11.57 -10.48
C TYR A 118 -9.67 11.32 -11.35
N PRO A 119 -10.78 10.74 -10.86
CA PRO A 119 -12.00 10.62 -11.67
C PRO A 119 -12.54 11.99 -12.09
N LEU A 120 -12.48 13.02 -11.24
CA LEU A 120 -12.87 14.36 -11.62
C LEU A 120 -12.02 14.94 -12.73
N ALA A 121 -10.70 14.81 -12.63
CA ALA A 121 -9.78 15.26 -13.68
C ALA A 121 -10.05 14.58 -15.01
N LEU A 122 -10.22 13.26 -15.01
CA LEU A 122 -10.55 12.51 -16.23
C LEU A 122 -11.92 12.89 -16.80
N TYR A 123 -12.88 13.25 -15.95
CA TYR A 123 -14.19 13.71 -16.39
C TYR A 123 -14.11 15.05 -17.12
N ILE A 124 -13.39 16.03 -16.56
CA ILE A 124 -13.35 17.41 -17.12
C ILE A 124 -12.33 17.56 -18.27
N LEU A 125 -11.38 16.64 -18.44
CA LEU A 125 -10.44 16.65 -19.54
C LEU A 125 -11.11 16.27 -20.86
N LYS A 126 -10.71 16.93 -21.93
CA LYS A 126 -11.01 16.47 -23.30
C LYS A 126 -10.22 15.20 -23.64
N SER A 127 -10.60 14.51 -24.70
CA SER A 127 -9.81 13.40 -25.25
C SER A 127 -8.37 13.87 -25.54
N TYR A 128 -7.38 13.07 -25.14
CA TYR A 128 -5.95 13.37 -25.21
C TYR A 128 -5.48 14.54 -24.33
N GLY A 129 -6.34 15.10 -23.47
CA GLY A 129 -5.96 16.07 -22.46
C GLY A 129 -5.06 15.45 -21.39
N ILE A 130 -4.25 16.29 -20.74
CA ILE A 130 -3.20 15.87 -19.80
C ILE A 130 -3.59 16.20 -18.38
N CYS A 131 -3.44 15.25 -17.46
CA CYS A 131 -3.52 15.48 -16.01
C CYS A 131 -2.14 15.32 -15.38
N SER A 132 -1.79 16.24 -14.48
CA SER A 132 -0.61 16.15 -13.64
C SER A 132 -0.95 16.53 -12.20
N PHE A 133 -0.94 15.55 -11.32
CA PHE A 133 -1.16 15.77 -9.88
C PHE A 133 0.06 15.39 -9.06
N ILE A 134 0.36 16.24 -8.07
CA ILE A 134 1.21 15.85 -6.96
C ILE A 134 0.31 15.32 -5.85
N THR A 135 0.51 14.06 -5.44
CA THR A 135 -0.30 13.36 -4.44
C THR A 135 0.57 12.55 -3.49
N GLN A 136 -0.04 11.95 -2.48
CA GLN A 136 0.68 10.99 -1.64
C GLN A 136 1.22 9.83 -2.48
N ASN A 137 2.42 9.37 -2.12
CA ASN A 137 3.07 8.23 -2.78
C ASN A 137 2.26 6.92 -2.68
N SER A 138 1.32 6.86 -1.75
CA SER A 138 0.35 5.77 -1.57
C SER A 138 -0.46 5.44 -2.83
N ILE A 139 -0.67 6.41 -3.73
CA ILE A 139 -1.32 6.19 -5.03
C ILE A 139 -0.63 5.08 -5.84
N LEU A 140 0.68 4.91 -5.69
CA LEU A 140 1.48 3.99 -6.49
C LEU A 140 1.33 2.53 -6.03
N ALA A 141 1.13 2.27 -4.73
CA ALA A 141 1.23 0.92 -4.18
C ALA A 141 0.15 0.53 -3.17
N GLU A 142 -0.46 1.48 -2.43
CA GLU A 142 -1.38 1.12 -1.36
C GLU A 142 -2.70 0.52 -1.84
N GLU A 143 -3.27 -0.35 -1.02
CA GLU A 143 -4.53 -1.06 -1.30
C GLU A 143 -5.71 -0.09 -1.47
N SER A 144 -5.75 0.99 -0.68
CA SER A 144 -6.79 2.02 -0.75
C SER A 144 -6.87 2.70 -2.13
N ALA A 145 -5.79 2.70 -2.90
CA ALA A 145 -5.71 3.34 -4.22
C ALA A 145 -5.80 2.35 -5.40
N ILE A 146 -6.14 1.09 -5.18
CA ILE A 146 -6.30 0.09 -6.26
C ILE A 146 -7.30 0.57 -7.31
N GLY A 147 -8.45 1.09 -6.88
CA GLY A 147 -9.48 1.60 -7.78
C GLY A 147 -8.96 2.73 -8.67
N ASN A 148 -8.22 3.67 -8.11
CA ASN A 148 -7.58 4.74 -8.88
C ASN A 148 -6.57 4.19 -9.90
N ARG A 149 -5.71 3.24 -9.51
CA ARG A 149 -4.74 2.64 -10.45
C ARG A 149 -5.44 1.89 -11.58
N LYS A 150 -6.50 1.12 -11.28
CA LYS A 150 -7.32 0.45 -12.31
C LYS A 150 -7.90 1.46 -13.30
N MET A 151 -8.52 2.54 -12.80
CA MET A 151 -9.08 3.60 -13.63
C MET A 151 -8.00 4.34 -14.45
N ILE A 152 -6.87 4.69 -13.83
CA ILE A 152 -5.74 5.34 -14.53
C ILE A 152 -5.26 4.44 -15.68
N PHE A 153 -5.08 3.15 -15.46
CA PHE A 153 -4.63 2.23 -16.49
C PHE A 153 -5.71 1.81 -17.52
N SER A 154 -7.00 2.06 -17.26
CA SER A 154 -8.08 1.82 -18.24
C SER A 154 -8.40 3.05 -19.07
N ASP A 155 -8.41 4.23 -18.45
CA ASP A 155 -8.99 5.45 -19.03
C ASP A 155 -7.90 6.49 -19.38
N SER A 156 -6.64 6.18 -19.10
CA SER A 156 -5.53 7.08 -19.43
C SER A 156 -4.23 6.34 -19.72
N LEU A 157 -3.38 6.98 -20.53
CA LEU A 157 -2.01 6.59 -20.78
C LEU A 157 -1.12 7.22 -19.72
N VAL A 158 -0.37 6.42 -18.97
CA VAL A 158 0.65 6.91 -18.05
C VAL A 158 1.86 7.36 -18.86
N LEU A 159 2.19 8.64 -18.83
CA LEU A 159 3.34 9.21 -19.54
C LEU A 159 4.61 9.14 -18.70
N LYS A 160 4.48 9.45 -17.40
CA LYS A 160 5.62 9.51 -16.48
C LYS A 160 5.15 9.47 -15.03
N VAL A 161 5.98 8.92 -14.17
CA VAL A 161 5.84 8.99 -12.72
C VAL A 161 7.13 9.53 -12.11
N ASP A 162 7.03 10.57 -11.27
CA ASP A 162 8.12 11.06 -10.43
C ASP A 162 7.76 10.78 -8.97
N SER A 163 8.51 9.91 -8.30
CA SER A 163 8.32 9.55 -6.90
C SER A 163 9.38 10.21 -6.03
N PHE A 164 8.97 10.77 -4.90
CA PHE A 164 9.80 11.38 -3.87
C PHE A 164 9.54 10.65 -2.55
N PRO A 165 10.19 9.50 -2.30
CA PRO A 165 9.94 8.66 -1.13
C PRO A 165 10.48 9.27 0.17
N GLU A 166 11.46 10.20 0.13
CA GLU A 166 12.03 10.83 1.31
C GLU A 166 10.95 11.62 2.08
N ARG A 167 10.76 11.29 3.34
CA ARG A 167 9.74 11.91 4.21
C ARG A 167 10.27 12.29 5.59
N ASP A 168 11.35 11.69 6.03
CA ASP A 168 11.84 11.81 7.40
C ASP A 168 12.76 13.03 7.55
N ASN A 169 13.62 13.27 6.57
CA ASN A 169 14.50 14.41 6.58
C ASN A 169 13.79 15.68 6.07
N VAL A 170 13.53 16.63 6.98
CA VAL A 170 12.82 17.90 6.70
C VAL A 170 13.47 18.69 5.56
N ARG A 171 14.80 18.65 5.43
CA ARG A 171 15.52 19.42 4.41
C ARG A 171 15.44 18.80 3.02
N LEU A 172 15.20 17.49 2.94
CA LEU A 172 15.23 16.72 1.71
C LEU A 172 13.82 16.37 1.18
N ARG A 173 12.83 16.29 2.08
CA ARG A 173 11.43 15.99 1.70
C ARG A 173 10.77 17.16 0.97
N VAL A 174 9.78 16.88 0.13
CA VAL A 174 9.11 17.89 -0.70
C VAL A 174 8.36 18.92 0.13
N PHE A 175 7.54 18.51 1.10
CA PHE A 175 6.81 19.41 1.99
C PHE A 175 7.45 19.46 3.36
N GLU A 176 8.01 20.61 3.72
CA GLU A 176 8.75 20.77 4.99
C GLU A 176 7.87 20.65 6.23
N SER A 177 6.61 21.08 6.14
CA SER A 177 5.64 21.04 7.24
C SER A 177 5.00 19.67 7.47
N VAL A 178 5.07 18.75 6.49
CA VAL A 178 4.36 17.48 6.54
C VAL A 178 5.32 16.31 6.32
N LYS A 179 5.31 15.36 7.26
CA LYS A 179 6.09 14.12 7.15
C LYS A 179 5.41 13.14 6.17
N MET A 180 5.66 13.34 4.86
CA MET A 180 4.97 12.61 3.81
C MET A 180 5.85 12.39 2.59
N SER A 181 5.76 11.20 1.99
CA SER A 181 6.27 10.91 0.65
C SER A 181 5.23 11.26 -0.40
N VAL A 182 5.66 11.78 -1.54
CA VAL A 182 4.77 12.21 -2.61
C VAL A 182 5.18 11.67 -3.97
N ALA A 183 4.21 11.62 -4.89
CA ALA A 183 4.43 11.27 -6.28
C ALA A 183 3.74 12.29 -7.20
N ILE A 184 4.35 12.53 -8.35
CA ILE A 184 3.75 13.28 -9.46
C ILE A 184 3.43 12.27 -10.56
N LEU A 185 2.15 12.12 -10.86
CA LEU A 185 1.69 11.31 -12.00
C LEU A 185 1.33 12.23 -13.14
N LEU A 186 1.95 11.99 -14.30
CA LEU A 186 1.62 12.63 -15.58
C LEU A 186 0.89 11.61 -16.44
N ILE A 187 -0.40 11.85 -16.70
CA ILE A 187 -1.27 10.96 -17.48
C ILE A 187 -1.97 11.71 -18.61
N ARG A 188 -2.31 11.01 -19.67
CA ARG A 188 -3.11 11.52 -20.80
C ARG A 188 -4.42 10.76 -20.88
N LYS A 189 -5.55 11.45 -20.87
CA LYS A 189 -6.87 10.83 -21.06
C LYS A 189 -6.94 10.15 -22.43
N GLN A 190 -7.02 8.84 -22.44
CA GLN A 190 -7.06 8.04 -23.67
C GLN A 190 -7.61 6.66 -23.36
N THR A 191 -8.58 6.21 -24.14
CA THR A 191 -9.08 4.82 -24.13
C THR A 191 -8.39 4.01 -25.24
N ASN A 192 -8.56 2.70 -25.23
CA ASN A 192 -7.96 1.77 -26.20
C ASN A 192 -6.42 1.89 -26.30
N ILE A 193 -5.78 1.85 -25.15
CA ILE A 193 -4.34 2.02 -25.01
C ILE A 193 -3.65 0.73 -25.48
N VAL A 194 -2.82 0.86 -26.51
CA VAL A 194 -1.80 -0.16 -26.81
C VAL A 194 -0.75 -0.13 -25.71
N ASP A 195 -0.24 -1.29 -25.31
CA ASP A 195 0.76 -1.37 -24.25
C ASP A 195 1.96 -0.48 -24.56
N GLN A 196 2.22 0.46 -23.66
CA GLN A 196 3.30 1.43 -23.82
C GLN A 196 4.14 1.48 -22.56
N THR A 197 5.44 1.57 -22.74
CA THR A 197 6.38 1.77 -21.64
C THR A 197 6.39 3.23 -21.19
N PHE A 198 6.52 3.42 -19.87
CA PHE A 198 6.72 4.72 -19.24
C PHE A 198 7.88 4.67 -18.24
N HIS A 199 8.30 5.85 -17.77
CA HIS A 199 9.39 5.94 -16.81
C HIS A 199 8.85 6.25 -15.41
N VAL A 200 9.34 5.52 -14.42
CA VAL A 200 9.22 5.83 -13.01
C VAL A 200 10.57 6.35 -12.54
N ASN A 201 10.66 7.64 -12.24
CA ASN A 201 11.84 8.25 -11.65
C ASN A 201 11.66 8.26 -10.13
N VAL A 202 12.60 7.71 -9.41
CA VAL A 202 12.64 7.73 -7.95
C VAL A 202 13.71 8.71 -7.51
N TRP A 203 13.29 9.88 -7.07
CA TRP A 203 14.18 10.98 -6.70
C TRP A 203 14.65 10.83 -5.26
N LYS A 204 15.93 11.08 -5.03
CA LYS A 204 16.52 11.02 -3.69
C LYS A 204 16.00 12.12 -2.77
N ASP A 205 15.72 13.28 -3.32
CA ASP A 205 15.32 14.48 -2.58
C ASP A 205 14.49 15.45 -3.42
N LYS A 206 13.96 16.51 -2.78
CA LYS A 206 13.16 17.57 -3.45
C LYS A 206 13.94 18.40 -4.47
N PHE A 207 15.26 18.39 -4.40
CA PHE A 207 16.11 19.16 -5.33
C PHE A 207 16.40 18.40 -6.61
N MET A 208 15.89 17.16 -6.72
CA MET A 208 16.12 16.29 -7.88
C MET A 208 17.63 16.05 -8.14
N SER A 209 18.42 15.96 -7.08
CA SER A 209 19.88 15.84 -7.16
C SER A 209 20.35 14.56 -7.82
N SER A 210 19.63 13.46 -7.59
CA SER A 210 19.86 12.15 -8.21
C SER A 210 18.58 11.33 -8.24
N LYS A 211 18.50 10.39 -9.17
CA LYS A 211 17.35 9.50 -9.31
C LYS A 211 17.74 8.10 -9.74
N SER A 212 16.95 7.12 -9.34
CA SER A 212 16.85 5.82 -10.01
C SER A 212 15.77 5.89 -11.07
N ILE A 213 15.92 5.13 -12.15
CA ILE A 213 14.97 5.11 -13.26
C ILE A 213 14.54 3.66 -13.47
N LEU A 214 13.23 3.46 -13.54
CA LEU A 214 12.61 2.23 -13.99
C LEU A 214 11.84 2.53 -15.28
N LYS A 215 12.12 1.76 -16.33
CA LYS A 215 11.30 1.75 -17.56
C LYS A 215 10.41 0.51 -17.50
N ILE A 216 9.10 0.72 -17.54
CA ILE A 216 8.11 -0.34 -17.30
C ILE A 216 6.86 -0.13 -18.16
N SER A 217 6.15 -1.21 -18.47
CA SER A 217 4.85 -1.20 -19.12
C SER A 217 3.72 -1.64 -18.19
N LYS A 218 2.48 -1.33 -18.59
CA LYS A 218 1.28 -1.86 -17.90
C LYS A 218 1.27 -3.39 -17.90
N GLN A 219 1.69 -4.02 -19.00
CA GLN A 219 1.71 -5.49 -19.13
C GLN A 219 2.65 -6.13 -18.12
N GLU A 220 3.87 -5.58 -17.96
CA GLU A 220 4.83 -6.06 -16.95
C GLU A 220 4.28 -5.89 -15.53
N ILE A 221 3.62 -4.75 -15.25
CA ILE A 221 2.94 -4.54 -13.96
C ILE A 221 1.86 -5.59 -13.74
N MET A 222 1.03 -5.88 -14.75
CA MET A 222 -0.04 -6.87 -14.64
C MET A 222 0.49 -8.30 -14.44
N GLN A 223 1.63 -8.65 -15.00
CA GLN A 223 2.26 -9.96 -14.77
C GLN A 223 2.68 -10.13 -13.30
N VAL A 224 3.22 -9.09 -12.69
CA VAL A 224 3.72 -9.13 -11.31
C VAL A 224 2.63 -8.80 -10.28
N TYR A 225 1.72 -7.88 -10.59
CA TYR A 225 0.66 -7.37 -9.71
C TYR A 225 -0.72 -7.37 -10.40
N PRO A 226 -1.27 -8.54 -10.79
CA PRO A 226 -2.48 -8.61 -11.63
C PRO A 226 -3.72 -7.98 -10.98
N ASN A 227 -3.82 -8.02 -9.66
CA ASN A 227 -4.98 -7.54 -8.93
C ASN A 227 -4.84 -6.08 -8.46
N ASP A 228 -3.62 -5.68 -8.11
CA ASP A 228 -3.33 -4.43 -7.40
C ASP A 228 -2.76 -3.35 -8.31
N LEU A 229 -2.19 -3.71 -9.47
CA LEU A 229 -1.53 -2.82 -10.43
C LEU A 229 -0.52 -1.88 -9.76
N VAL A 230 0.30 -2.41 -8.87
CA VAL A 230 1.32 -1.63 -8.14
C VAL A 230 2.33 -1.04 -9.12
N ILE A 231 2.55 0.26 -9.05
CA ILE A 231 3.62 0.95 -9.76
C ILE A 231 4.87 0.91 -8.87
N PRO A 232 5.91 0.15 -9.22
CA PRO A 232 7.06 -0.04 -8.35
C PRO A 232 7.94 1.21 -8.24
N ILE A 233 8.55 1.38 -7.05
CA ILE A 233 9.44 2.51 -6.72
C ILE A 233 10.86 1.97 -6.58
N CYS A 234 11.45 1.54 -7.69
CA CYS A 234 12.79 0.95 -7.73
C CYS A 234 13.46 1.21 -9.09
N ASP A 235 14.70 0.76 -9.27
CA ASP A 235 15.39 0.75 -10.55
C ASP A 235 15.11 -0.56 -11.35
N ASN A 236 15.63 -0.62 -12.59
CA ASN A 236 15.45 -1.77 -13.45
C ASN A 236 16.02 -3.07 -12.86
N ILE A 237 17.16 -3.01 -12.15
CA ILE A 237 17.81 -4.20 -11.58
C ILE A 237 16.92 -4.78 -10.48
N ARG A 238 16.46 -3.94 -9.57
CA ARG A 238 15.54 -4.35 -8.49
C ARG A 238 14.20 -4.85 -9.03
N TRP A 239 13.68 -4.20 -10.08
CA TRP A 239 12.48 -4.67 -10.75
C TRP A 239 12.63 -6.07 -11.33
N ASN A 240 13.76 -6.36 -12.00
CA ASN A 240 14.05 -7.69 -12.54
C ASN A 240 14.06 -8.75 -11.43
N ILE A 241 14.67 -8.46 -10.29
CA ILE A 241 14.67 -9.36 -9.12
C ILE A 241 13.23 -9.60 -8.63
N LEU A 242 12.44 -8.53 -8.44
CA LEU A 242 11.04 -8.65 -7.99
C LEU A 242 10.19 -9.46 -8.99
N SER A 243 10.40 -9.25 -10.29
CA SER A 243 9.70 -9.98 -11.35
C SER A 243 10.05 -11.46 -11.32
N LYS A 244 11.33 -11.83 -11.18
CA LYS A 244 11.76 -13.23 -11.00
C LYS A 244 11.13 -13.86 -9.78
N MET A 245 11.15 -13.18 -8.64
CA MET A 245 10.54 -13.68 -7.41
C MET A 245 9.04 -13.93 -7.54
N ARG A 246 8.34 -13.19 -8.41
CA ARG A 246 6.90 -13.31 -8.63
C ARG A 246 6.50 -14.17 -9.81
N SER A 247 7.40 -14.44 -10.74
CA SER A 247 7.11 -15.25 -11.96
C SER A 247 6.90 -16.73 -11.66
N VAL A 248 7.33 -17.20 -10.52
CA VAL A 248 7.24 -18.60 -10.11
C VAL A 248 5.98 -18.80 -9.26
N GLY A 249 5.30 -19.93 -9.37
CA GLY A 249 4.01 -20.20 -8.74
C GLY A 249 3.96 -19.78 -7.27
N ILE A 250 3.09 -18.82 -6.98
CA ILE A 250 2.98 -18.22 -5.64
C ILE A 250 2.04 -19.06 -4.80
N PHE A 251 2.55 -19.51 -3.67
CA PHE A 251 1.73 -20.15 -2.65
C PHE A 251 1.06 -19.09 -1.77
N SER A 252 -0.27 -19.20 -1.60
CA SER A 252 -1.03 -18.27 -0.78
C SER A 252 -0.87 -18.57 0.72
N ILE A 253 -0.44 -17.58 1.49
CA ILE A 253 -0.31 -17.66 2.95
C ILE A 253 -1.56 -17.05 3.60
N ASN A 254 -2.15 -17.77 4.55
CA ASN A 254 -3.21 -17.22 5.38
C ASN A 254 -2.61 -16.60 6.65
N ALA A 255 -2.25 -15.32 6.55
CA ALA A 255 -1.74 -14.55 7.68
C ALA A 255 -2.86 -13.76 8.36
N GLN A 256 -2.85 -13.72 9.69
CA GLN A 256 -3.81 -12.99 10.50
C GLN A 256 -3.10 -12.05 11.49
N ALA A 257 -3.76 -10.96 11.86
CA ALA A 257 -3.31 -10.11 12.96
C ALA A 257 -3.57 -10.80 14.30
N GLY A 258 -2.69 -10.54 15.28
CA GLY A 258 -2.82 -11.09 16.62
C GLY A 258 -4.20 -10.87 17.21
N GLU A 259 -4.69 -11.87 17.93
CA GLU A 259 -6.07 -11.96 18.40
C GLU A 259 -6.36 -11.10 19.64
N ILE A 260 -5.33 -10.69 20.38
CA ILE A 260 -5.49 -9.94 21.64
C ILE A 260 -5.22 -8.45 21.44
N ASP A 261 -6.25 -7.64 21.64
CA ASP A 261 -6.11 -6.20 21.73
C ASP A 261 -5.57 -5.81 23.11
N MET A 262 -4.33 -5.32 23.14
CA MET A 262 -3.63 -4.97 24.38
C MET A 262 -4.32 -3.84 25.16
N THR A 263 -5.06 -2.97 24.48
CA THR A 263 -5.80 -1.88 25.12
C THR A 263 -7.08 -2.39 25.75
N LYS A 264 -7.84 -3.20 24.99
CA LYS A 264 -9.11 -3.77 25.44
C LYS A 264 -8.95 -4.67 26.66
N TYR A 265 -7.90 -5.47 26.70
CA TYR A 265 -7.66 -6.45 27.77
C TYR A 265 -6.68 -5.97 28.84
N LYS A 266 -6.36 -4.67 28.89
CA LYS A 266 -5.33 -4.11 29.77
C LYS A 266 -5.51 -4.48 31.24
N SER A 267 -6.73 -4.48 31.77
CA SER A 267 -7.06 -4.83 33.16
C SER A 267 -7.07 -6.33 33.46
N ASN A 268 -7.04 -7.17 32.42
CA ASN A 268 -7.15 -8.64 32.56
C ASN A 268 -5.78 -9.32 32.50
N PHE A 269 -4.72 -8.59 32.19
CA PHE A 269 -3.37 -9.15 32.14
C PHE A 269 -2.84 -9.39 33.56
N SER A 270 -2.13 -10.52 33.72
CA SER A 270 -1.42 -10.91 34.91
C SER A 270 0.02 -11.27 34.56
N GLN A 271 0.91 -11.22 35.56
CA GLN A 271 2.24 -11.82 35.49
C GLN A 271 2.26 -13.26 35.99
N ASP A 272 1.11 -13.76 36.48
CA ASP A 272 0.96 -15.09 37.00
C ASP A 272 0.90 -16.14 35.89
N LYS A 273 1.76 -17.15 35.96
CA LYS A 273 1.90 -18.22 34.96
C LYS A 273 0.74 -19.23 34.92
N ILE A 274 -0.28 -19.06 35.76
CA ILE A 274 -1.47 -19.95 35.80
C ILE A 274 -2.38 -19.74 34.57
N ALA A 275 -2.20 -18.65 33.83
CA ALA A 275 -2.96 -18.32 32.65
C ALA A 275 -2.15 -18.59 31.35
N TYR A 276 -2.76 -18.37 30.19
CA TYR A 276 -2.10 -18.51 28.88
C TYR A 276 -1.16 -17.33 28.59
N ARG A 277 0.05 -17.63 28.13
CA ARG A 277 1.01 -16.60 27.74
C ARG A 277 0.48 -15.76 26.60
N VAL A 278 0.78 -14.45 26.63
CA VAL A 278 0.52 -13.51 25.53
C VAL A 278 1.85 -13.03 24.96
N VAL A 279 2.09 -13.28 23.68
CA VAL A 279 3.30 -12.88 22.99
C VAL A 279 3.07 -11.55 22.26
N THR A 280 3.91 -10.57 22.58
CA THR A 280 3.94 -9.24 21.94
C THR A 280 5.04 -9.18 20.86
N GLY A 281 4.99 -8.17 19.99
CA GLY A 281 6.02 -7.97 18.97
C GLY A 281 7.44 -7.87 19.53
N ALA A 282 7.62 -7.22 20.69
CA ALA A 282 8.91 -7.08 21.35
C ALA A 282 9.52 -8.41 21.85
N GLN A 283 8.72 -9.48 21.94
CA GLN A 283 9.16 -10.80 22.33
C GLN A 283 9.55 -11.70 21.15
N VAL A 284 9.19 -11.29 19.92
CA VAL A 284 9.48 -12.06 18.71
C VAL A 284 10.86 -11.68 18.18
N LEU A 285 11.78 -12.62 18.18
CA LEU A 285 13.10 -12.52 17.55
C LEU A 285 13.19 -13.52 16.39
N ARG A 286 14.18 -13.38 15.54
CA ARG A 286 14.42 -14.39 14.48
C ARG A 286 14.68 -15.75 15.10
N TYR A 287 13.85 -16.72 14.75
CA TYR A 287 13.90 -18.11 15.22
C TYR A 287 13.83 -18.29 16.74
N ARG A 288 13.41 -17.29 17.52
CA ARG A 288 13.31 -17.40 18.99
C ARG A 288 12.27 -16.47 19.59
N LEU A 289 11.61 -16.91 20.66
CA LEU A 289 10.88 -16.03 21.57
C LEU A 289 11.80 -15.64 22.73
N THR A 290 11.67 -14.41 23.23
CA THR A 290 12.40 -13.95 24.43
C THR A 290 11.46 -13.74 25.61
N ASP A 291 11.95 -14.04 26.80
CA ASP A 291 11.28 -13.72 28.06
C ASP A 291 11.75 -12.38 28.65
N THR A 292 12.78 -11.76 28.04
CA THR A 292 13.30 -10.43 28.38
C THR A 292 13.12 -9.48 27.21
N PRO A 293 11.86 -9.04 26.92
CA PRO A 293 11.62 -8.13 25.82
C PRO A 293 12.26 -6.76 26.07
N SER A 294 12.63 -6.07 24.99
CA SER A 294 13.19 -4.72 25.06
C SER A 294 12.19 -3.68 25.59
N GLN A 295 10.89 -3.97 25.49
CA GLN A 295 9.79 -3.15 25.98
C GLN A 295 8.69 -4.02 26.58
N GLY A 296 8.15 -3.61 27.73
CA GLY A 296 7.10 -4.33 28.44
C GLY A 296 7.61 -5.53 29.25
N SER A 297 6.70 -6.41 29.64
CA SER A 297 6.97 -7.62 30.40
C SER A 297 6.24 -8.82 29.78
N VAL A 298 6.59 -10.03 30.23
CA VAL A 298 5.82 -11.22 29.87
C VAL A 298 4.47 -11.16 30.55
N LEU A 299 3.41 -11.30 29.78
CA LEU A 299 2.03 -11.19 30.22
C LEU A 299 1.29 -12.50 30.01
N TYR A 300 0.34 -12.74 30.87
CA TYR A 300 -0.56 -13.90 30.83
C TYR A 300 -2.00 -13.42 30.85
N LEU A 301 -2.88 -14.17 30.20
CA LEU A 301 -4.30 -13.85 30.09
C LEU A 301 -5.11 -15.14 30.31
N LYS A 302 -6.19 -15.05 31.09
CA LYS A 302 -7.14 -16.15 31.21
C LYS A 302 -7.80 -16.40 29.86
N LYS A 303 -8.48 -17.56 29.73
CA LYS A 303 -9.20 -17.90 28.50
C LYS A 303 -10.17 -16.77 28.13
N VAL A 304 -10.11 -16.34 26.86
CA VAL A 304 -11.01 -15.34 26.26
C VAL A 304 -11.82 -15.98 25.15
N ASP A 305 -12.98 -15.42 24.87
CA ASP A 305 -13.81 -15.86 23.76
C ASP A 305 -13.20 -15.41 22.43
N LEU A 306 -12.80 -16.36 21.63
CA LEU A 306 -12.30 -16.21 20.28
C LEU A 306 -13.32 -16.75 19.28
N SER A 307 -13.30 -16.24 18.04
CA SER A 307 -14.02 -16.90 16.96
C SER A 307 -13.50 -18.33 16.76
N GLU A 308 -14.33 -19.20 16.23
CA GLU A 308 -14.00 -20.63 16.02
C GLU A 308 -12.66 -20.80 15.26
N SER A 309 -12.46 -20.05 14.19
CA SER A 309 -11.22 -20.09 13.39
C SER A 309 -9.98 -19.65 14.18
N ARG A 310 -10.09 -18.65 15.03
CA ARG A 310 -8.99 -18.19 15.89
C ARG A 310 -8.73 -19.16 17.03
N TYR A 311 -9.77 -19.80 17.56
CA TYR A 311 -9.64 -20.82 18.57
C TYR A 311 -8.91 -22.06 18.02
N ALA A 312 -9.29 -22.53 16.84
CA ALA A 312 -8.60 -23.62 16.17
C ALA A 312 -7.11 -23.30 15.90
N ALA A 313 -6.81 -22.06 15.53
CA ALA A 313 -5.43 -21.60 15.37
C ALA A 313 -4.66 -21.55 16.72
N PHE A 314 -5.31 -21.14 17.80
CA PHE A 314 -4.72 -21.09 19.14
C PHE A 314 -4.30 -22.47 19.67
N GLU A 315 -5.03 -23.53 19.31
CA GLU A 315 -4.75 -24.91 19.74
C GLU A 315 -3.63 -25.57 18.93
N GLN A 316 -3.06 -24.91 17.95
CA GLN A 316 -1.99 -25.42 17.09
C GLN A 316 -0.69 -24.62 17.25
N GLU A 317 0.43 -25.21 16.80
CA GLU A 317 1.64 -24.46 16.59
C GLU A 317 1.47 -23.52 15.41
N ARG A 318 2.06 -22.33 15.50
CA ARG A 318 1.94 -21.27 14.52
C ARG A 318 3.29 -20.61 14.27
N ILE A 319 3.43 -19.93 13.14
CA ILE A 319 4.48 -18.92 12.98
C ILE A 319 3.95 -17.60 13.52
N VAL A 320 4.71 -16.92 14.38
CA VAL A 320 4.44 -15.55 14.84
C VAL A 320 5.49 -14.61 14.30
N MET A 321 5.05 -13.40 13.91
CA MET A 321 5.88 -12.37 13.29
C MET A 321 5.69 -11.02 13.98
N GLN A 322 6.75 -10.21 14.03
CA GLN A 322 6.60 -8.81 14.42
C GLN A 322 5.70 -8.07 13.41
N ARG A 323 4.78 -7.26 13.91
CA ARG A 323 3.95 -6.39 13.09
C ARG A 323 4.54 -4.98 12.96
N ILE A 324 5.14 -4.48 14.03
CA ILE A 324 5.70 -3.13 14.09
C ILE A 324 7.22 -3.23 13.97
N THR A 325 7.74 -2.84 12.81
CA THR A 325 9.19 -2.83 12.54
C THR A 325 9.52 -1.48 11.91
N GLY A 326 10.58 -0.80 12.39
CA GLY A 326 10.96 0.51 11.84
C GLY A 326 11.23 0.44 10.32
N VAL A 327 10.87 1.49 9.58
CA VAL A 327 11.08 1.55 8.11
C VAL A 327 12.57 1.41 7.77
N ASP A 328 13.43 2.01 8.59
CA ASP A 328 14.89 2.02 8.40
C ASP A 328 15.57 0.76 8.92
N SER A 329 14.82 -0.18 9.50
CA SER A 329 15.37 -1.42 10.00
C SER A 329 16.01 -2.24 8.87
N LYS A 330 17.26 -2.71 9.09
CA LYS A 330 17.99 -3.56 8.15
C LYS A 330 17.18 -4.83 7.83
N ILE A 331 16.55 -5.42 8.86
CA ILE A 331 15.65 -6.58 8.77
C ILE A 331 14.26 -6.16 9.26
N ARG A 332 13.26 -6.32 8.43
CA ARG A 332 11.86 -6.00 8.73
C ARG A 332 10.97 -7.22 8.95
N ILE A 333 11.32 -8.34 8.31
CA ILE A 333 10.60 -9.60 8.49
C ILE A 333 11.31 -10.41 9.57
N ILE A 334 10.66 -10.55 10.71
CA ILE A 334 11.18 -11.24 11.89
C ILE A 334 10.11 -12.20 12.36
N ALA A 335 10.41 -13.50 12.30
CA ALA A 335 9.45 -14.56 12.60
C ALA A 335 10.09 -15.68 13.43
N THR A 336 9.24 -16.39 14.19
CA THR A 336 9.60 -17.60 14.92
C THR A 336 8.40 -18.52 15.10
N MET A 337 8.65 -19.76 15.59
CA MET A 337 7.57 -20.66 15.99
C MET A 337 6.92 -20.17 17.27
N LEU A 338 5.59 -20.28 17.33
CA LEU A 338 4.75 -20.01 18.49
C LEU A 338 4.15 -21.33 18.98
N PRO A 339 4.38 -21.71 20.26
CA PRO A 339 3.77 -22.90 20.83
C PRO A 339 2.24 -22.82 20.85
N LYS A 340 1.59 -23.97 20.77
CA LYS A 340 0.14 -24.07 20.98
C LYS A 340 -0.28 -23.46 22.31
N CYS A 341 -1.53 -23.05 22.41
CA CYS A 341 -2.10 -22.44 23.62
C CYS A 341 -1.37 -21.15 24.06
N THR A 342 -0.88 -20.37 23.10
CA THR A 342 -0.21 -19.09 23.35
C THR A 342 -0.90 -18.00 22.52
N TYR A 343 -1.33 -16.92 23.15
CA TYR A 343 -1.99 -15.81 22.49
C TYR A 343 -1.00 -14.90 21.75
N CYS A 344 -1.47 -14.29 20.66
CA CYS A 344 -0.77 -13.25 19.90
C CYS A 344 -1.39 -11.88 20.19
N ALA A 345 -0.58 -10.91 20.63
CA ALA A 345 -1.00 -9.54 20.79
C ALA A 345 -1.21 -8.84 19.42
N ASN A 346 -2.00 -7.78 19.37
CA ASN A 346 -2.22 -6.97 18.17
C ASN A 346 -0.96 -6.30 17.59
N SER A 347 0.17 -6.35 18.29
CA SER A 347 1.51 -5.97 17.80
C SER A 347 2.23 -7.08 17.02
N THR A 348 1.59 -8.22 16.79
CA THR A 348 2.09 -9.36 16.02
C THR A 348 1.15 -9.73 14.88
N ASN A 349 1.66 -10.50 13.93
CA ASN A 349 0.86 -11.31 13.00
C ASN A 349 1.17 -12.78 13.25
N TYR A 350 0.27 -13.68 12.85
CA TYR A 350 0.52 -15.11 12.90
C TYR A 350 0.05 -15.81 11.63
N ILE A 351 0.64 -16.96 11.36
CA ILE A 351 0.25 -17.88 10.28
C ILE A 351 -0.06 -19.22 10.94
N SER A 352 -1.30 -19.67 10.80
CA SER A 352 -1.77 -20.96 11.30
C SER A 352 -2.14 -21.87 10.13
N GLY A 353 -1.60 -23.06 10.14
CA GLY A 353 -1.88 -24.08 9.11
C GLY A 353 -1.38 -23.65 7.73
N CYS A 354 -0.61 -24.50 7.13
CA CYS A 354 -0.36 -24.47 5.69
C CYS A 354 -1.21 -25.57 5.07
N SER A 355 -1.57 -25.43 3.78
CA SER A 355 -2.16 -26.56 3.07
C SER A 355 -1.21 -27.77 3.16
N ASN A 356 -1.71 -28.97 3.03
CA ASN A 356 -0.98 -30.24 3.21
C ASN A 356 0.36 -30.39 2.45
N GLN A 357 0.79 -29.35 1.75
CA GLN A 357 2.01 -29.35 0.92
C GLN A 357 3.18 -28.54 1.51
N ILE A 358 2.97 -27.70 2.54
CA ILE A 358 4.04 -26.88 3.12
C ILE A 358 4.17 -27.11 4.62
N ASP A 359 5.37 -27.46 5.05
CA ASP A 359 5.78 -27.50 6.46
C ASP A 359 5.94 -26.05 6.98
N LEU A 360 5.41 -25.77 8.17
CA LEU A 360 5.59 -24.48 8.85
C LEU A 360 7.08 -24.12 9.05
N LEU A 361 7.94 -25.12 9.25
CA LEU A 361 9.36 -24.87 9.42
C LEU A 361 10.03 -24.44 8.10
N TYR A 362 9.65 -25.06 6.97
CA TYR A 362 10.08 -24.59 5.66
C TYR A 362 9.64 -23.13 5.44
N LEU A 363 8.36 -22.84 5.68
CA LEU A 363 7.82 -21.49 5.54
C LEU A 363 8.56 -20.50 6.45
N LEU A 364 8.87 -20.88 7.69
CA LEU A 364 9.64 -20.04 8.63
C LEU A 364 11.02 -19.70 8.08
N GLY A 365 11.72 -20.67 7.47
CA GLY A 365 13.02 -20.45 6.83
C GLY A 365 12.94 -19.45 5.69
N VAL A 366 11.98 -19.64 4.78
CA VAL A 366 11.77 -18.74 3.64
C VAL A 366 11.38 -17.34 4.10
N LEU A 367 10.46 -17.21 5.07
CA LEU A 367 10.02 -15.91 5.61
C LEU A 367 11.17 -15.11 6.23
N ASN A 368 12.05 -15.76 6.97
CA ASN A 368 13.21 -15.09 7.57
C ASN A 368 14.36 -14.83 6.58
N SER A 369 14.27 -15.28 5.32
CA SER A 369 15.33 -15.07 4.35
C SER A 369 15.52 -13.60 3.97
N LYS A 370 16.74 -13.26 3.57
CA LYS A 370 17.08 -11.93 3.05
C LYS A 370 16.31 -11.60 1.77
N SER A 371 15.97 -12.61 0.95
CA SER A 371 15.14 -12.44 -0.25
C SER A 371 13.72 -11.90 0.09
N ILE A 372 13.04 -12.49 1.05
CA ILE A 372 11.70 -12.02 1.46
C ILE A 372 11.79 -10.66 2.15
N ASN A 373 12.83 -10.41 2.95
CA ASN A 373 13.06 -9.09 3.54
C ASN A 373 13.31 -8.03 2.47
N PHE A 374 14.11 -8.34 1.44
CA PHE A 374 14.32 -7.48 0.27
C PHE A 374 13.00 -7.21 -0.45
N PHE A 375 12.25 -8.26 -0.80
CA PHE A 375 10.95 -8.13 -1.45
C PHE A 375 10.03 -7.19 -0.67
N PHE A 376 9.87 -7.39 0.63
CA PHE A 376 9.04 -6.54 1.47
C PHE A 376 9.51 -5.08 1.47
N LYS A 377 10.81 -4.83 1.59
CA LYS A 377 11.37 -3.46 1.59
C LYS A 377 11.16 -2.73 0.26
N GLN A 378 11.11 -3.44 -0.86
CA GLN A 378 10.86 -2.84 -2.18
C GLN A 378 9.38 -2.62 -2.47
N THR A 379 8.48 -3.34 -1.80
CA THR A 379 7.05 -3.33 -2.12
C THR A 379 6.19 -2.64 -1.06
N SER A 380 6.70 -2.44 0.16
CA SER A 380 5.97 -1.82 1.27
C SER A 380 6.50 -0.42 1.58
N THR A 381 5.58 0.54 1.70
CA THR A 381 5.85 1.90 2.19
C THR A 381 5.42 2.10 3.64
N ASN A 382 4.81 1.08 4.26
CA ASN A 382 4.24 1.14 5.61
C ASN A 382 5.30 0.89 6.70
N THR A 383 5.10 1.47 7.87
CA THR A 383 5.89 1.17 9.07
C THR A 383 5.55 -0.21 9.65
N ASN A 384 4.34 -0.69 9.40
CA ASN A 384 3.84 -1.96 9.89
C ASN A 384 3.89 -3.04 8.81
N VAL A 385 4.22 -4.26 9.20
CA VAL A 385 4.04 -5.46 8.38
C VAL A 385 2.60 -5.93 8.58
N THR A 386 1.76 -5.80 7.57
CA THR A 386 0.34 -6.19 7.67
C THR A 386 0.13 -7.64 7.23
N SER A 387 -0.91 -8.29 7.75
CA SER A 387 -1.29 -9.65 7.32
C SER A 387 -1.60 -9.74 5.83
N LYS A 388 -2.14 -8.68 5.24
CA LYS A 388 -2.41 -8.59 3.80
C LYS A 388 -1.14 -8.52 2.96
N GLU A 389 -0.10 -7.83 3.44
CA GLU A 389 1.21 -7.80 2.77
C GLU A 389 1.90 -9.16 2.86
N ILE A 390 1.83 -9.82 4.04
CA ILE A 390 2.36 -11.18 4.23
C ILE A 390 1.71 -12.16 3.25
N ALA A 391 0.38 -12.07 3.06
CA ALA A 391 -0.35 -12.92 2.12
C ALA A 391 0.10 -12.75 0.66
N LYS A 392 0.81 -11.67 0.34
CA LYS A 392 1.34 -11.39 -1.00
C LYS A 392 2.81 -11.80 -1.18
N PHE A 393 3.44 -12.36 -0.16
CA PHE A 393 4.84 -12.81 -0.30
C PHE A 393 4.95 -13.91 -1.36
N PRO A 394 5.97 -13.84 -2.21
CA PRO A 394 6.17 -14.81 -3.28
C PRO A 394 6.79 -16.11 -2.73
N ILE A 395 6.02 -16.90 -2.01
CA ILE A 395 6.49 -18.16 -1.44
C ILE A 395 6.52 -19.24 -2.52
N LEU A 396 7.71 -19.75 -2.80
CA LEU A 396 7.92 -20.87 -3.68
C LEU A 396 7.94 -22.18 -2.91
N VAL A 397 7.52 -23.25 -3.56
CA VAL A 397 7.56 -24.61 -3.03
C VAL A 397 8.33 -25.48 -3.99
N ASN A 398 9.50 -25.92 -3.55
CA ASN A 398 10.31 -26.92 -4.26
C ASN A 398 10.50 -28.12 -3.34
N VAL A 399 10.11 -29.30 -3.79
CA VAL A 399 10.07 -30.54 -2.97
C VAL A 399 11.47 -30.89 -2.43
N ASN A 400 12.52 -30.72 -3.23
CA ASN A 400 13.88 -31.03 -2.83
C ASN A 400 14.40 -30.06 -1.75
N SER A 401 14.02 -28.78 -1.83
CA SER A 401 14.45 -27.76 -0.87
C SER A 401 13.68 -27.83 0.44
N ILE A 402 12.46 -28.38 0.47
CA ILE A 402 11.64 -28.47 1.70
C ILE A 402 12.39 -29.24 2.79
N SER A 403 12.86 -30.44 2.49
CA SER A 403 13.52 -31.30 3.47
C SER A 403 14.79 -30.66 4.04
N VAL A 404 15.58 -30.02 3.19
CA VAL A 404 16.85 -29.40 3.58
C VAL A 404 16.59 -28.17 4.45
N ILE A 405 15.74 -27.24 4.01
CA ILE A 405 15.41 -26.01 4.77
C ILE A 405 14.74 -26.38 6.08
N THR A 406 13.79 -27.31 6.10
CA THR A 406 13.13 -27.78 7.35
C THR A 406 14.16 -28.31 8.35
N LYS A 407 15.15 -29.09 7.91
CA LYS A 407 16.22 -29.62 8.78
C LYS A 407 17.06 -28.47 9.37
N LEU A 408 17.51 -27.53 8.51
CA LEU A 408 18.29 -26.37 8.95
C LEU A 408 17.51 -25.52 9.98
N VAL A 409 16.21 -25.27 9.73
CA VAL A 409 15.38 -24.50 10.65
C VAL A 409 15.19 -25.19 12.01
N LYS A 410 15.03 -26.51 12.04
CA LYS A 410 14.98 -27.28 13.30
C LYS A 410 16.26 -27.10 14.10
N GLU A 411 17.41 -27.20 13.46
CA GLU A 411 18.70 -27.00 14.10
C GLU A 411 18.89 -25.57 14.61
N ILE A 412 18.51 -24.57 13.79
CA ILE A 412 18.55 -23.16 14.21
C ILE A 412 17.68 -22.92 15.44
N LEU A 413 16.46 -23.44 15.48
CA LEU A 413 15.56 -23.26 16.61
C LEU A 413 16.15 -23.84 17.91
N ASP A 414 16.76 -25.05 17.86
CA ASP A 414 17.43 -25.67 19.02
C ASP A 414 18.64 -24.84 19.48
N LEU A 415 19.53 -24.45 18.55
CA LEU A 415 20.72 -23.67 18.86
C LEU A 415 20.38 -22.28 19.42
N LYS A 416 19.36 -21.60 18.86
CA LYS A 416 18.89 -20.29 19.35
C LYS A 416 18.32 -20.38 20.77
N GLN A 417 17.65 -21.47 21.12
CA GLN A 417 17.20 -21.68 22.51
C GLN A 417 18.38 -21.80 23.47
N ARG A 418 19.48 -22.38 23.04
CA ARG A 418 20.71 -22.52 23.80
C ARG A 418 21.64 -21.31 23.70
N MET A 419 21.19 -20.22 23.02
CA MET A 419 21.97 -18.97 22.83
C MET A 419 23.24 -19.12 21.98
N PHE A 420 23.33 -20.14 21.15
CA PHE A 420 24.43 -20.31 20.20
C PHE A 420 24.25 -19.44 18.95
N ASP A 421 25.38 -19.12 18.31
CA ASP A 421 25.37 -18.46 17.01
C ASP A 421 24.86 -19.41 15.90
N THR A 422 23.98 -18.93 15.04
CA THR A 422 23.39 -19.69 13.94
C THR A 422 23.61 -19.02 12.58
N SER A 423 24.49 -18.03 12.52
CA SER A 423 24.71 -17.22 11.32
C SER A 423 25.10 -18.08 10.11
N ALA A 424 25.89 -19.11 10.30
CA ALA A 424 26.29 -20.03 9.22
C ALA A 424 25.08 -20.78 8.64
N LEU A 425 24.18 -21.30 9.51
CA LEU A 425 22.99 -22.01 9.08
C LEU A 425 21.95 -21.07 8.44
N GLU A 426 21.81 -19.87 8.98
CA GLU A 426 20.95 -18.83 8.39
C GLU A 426 21.45 -18.43 7.00
N ASN A 427 22.76 -18.30 6.78
CA ASN A 427 23.36 -18.05 5.46
C ASN A 427 23.15 -19.23 4.49
N GLN A 428 23.16 -20.47 4.97
CA GLN A 428 22.80 -21.63 4.13
C GLN A 428 21.34 -21.58 3.66
N ILE A 429 20.41 -21.16 4.53
CA ILE A 429 19.02 -20.94 4.12
C ILE A 429 18.93 -19.83 3.09
N ASP A 430 19.61 -18.69 3.30
CA ASP A 430 19.63 -17.58 2.33
C ASP A 430 20.18 -18.05 0.97
N PHE A 431 21.27 -18.81 0.97
CA PHE A 431 21.87 -19.41 -0.23
C PHE A 431 20.85 -20.26 -1.02
N LEU A 432 20.17 -21.18 -0.34
CA LEU A 432 19.15 -22.02 -0.97
C LEU A 432 17.98 -21.20 -1.51
N VAL A 433 17.55 -20.16 -0.79
CA VAL A 433 16.45 -19.31 -1.19
C VAL A 433 16.82 -18.40 -2.37
N TYR A 434 18.07 -17.93 -2.49
CA TYR A 434 18.53 -17.22 -3.69
C TYR A 434 18.42 -18.10 -4.94
N HIS A 435 18.87 -19.36 -4.85
CA HIS A 435 18.74 -20.31 -5.93
C HIS A 435 17.29 -20.69 -6.25
N LEU A 436 16.41 -20.78 -5.24
CA LEU A 436 14.97 -21.01 -5.44
C LEU A 436 14.35 -19.94 -6.33
N TYR A 437 14.76 -18.67 -6.17
CA TYR A 437 14.27 -17.56 -7.01
C TYR A 437 15.06 -17.41 -8.32
N GLY A 438 16.05 -18.26 -8.59
CA GLY A 438 16.87 -18.17 -9.79
C GLY A 438 17.66 -16.86 -9.89
N LEU A 439 18.09 -16.30 -8.76
CA LEU A 439 18.90 -15.09 -8.74
C LEU A 439 20.29 -15.38 -9.28
N THR A 440 20.85 -14.46 -10.04
CA THR A 440 22.29 -14.48 -10.38
C THR A 440 23.10 -13.97 -9.19
N TYR A 441 24.41 -14.25 -9.16
CA TYR A 441 25.25 -13.75 -8.06
C TYR A 441 25.25 -12.20 -7.97
N ASP A 442 25.21 -11.50 -9.11
CA ASP A 442 25.12 -10.04 -9.11
C ASP A 442 23.80 -9.53 -8.52
N GLU A 443 22.70 -10.27 -8.73
CA GLU A 443 21.42 -9.98 -8.09
C GLU A 443 21.43 -10.30 -6.59
N VAL A 444 22.15 -11.35 -6.18
CA VAL A 444 22.38 -11.65 -4.75
C VAL A 444 23.08 -10.50 -4.06
N LEU A 445 24.11 -9.90 -4.67
CA LEU A 445 24.79 -8.73 -4.12
C LEU A 445 23.88 -7.49 -3.97
N ILE A 446 22.80 -7.39 -4.76
CA ILE A 446 21.78 -6.34 -4.59
C ILE A 446 20.83 -6.66 -3.43
N VAL A 447 20.47 -7.94 -3.27
CA VAL A 447 19.59 -8.42 -2.18
C VAL A 447 20.32 -8.39 -0.84
N ASP A 448 21.56 -8.84 -0.84
CA ASP A 448 22.43 -8.99 0.33
C ASP A 448 23.87 -8.53 0.01
N PRO A 449 24.16 -7.22 0.11
CA PRO A 449 25.49 -6.68 -0.18
C PRO A 449 26.61 -7.21 0.74
N GLU A 450 26.24 -7.76 1.90
CA GLU A 450 27.15 -8.29 2.90
C GLU A 450 27.18 -9.83 2.91
N THR A 451 26.72 -10.46 1.82
CA THR A 451 26.71 -11.94 1.74
C THR A 451 28.12 -12.50 1.93
N PRO A 452 28.31 -13.50 2.79
CA PRO A 452 29.61 -14.16 2.94
C PRO A 452 29.91 -15.19 1.84
N ILE A 453 28.93 -15.43 0.94
CA ILE A 453 29.01 -16.44 -0.12
C ILE A 453 29.89 -15.91 -1.26
N SER A 454 30.89 -16.66 -1.70
CA SER A 454 31.69 -16.30 -2.86
C SER A 454 30.97 -16.57 -4.18
N ARG A 455 31.41 -15.91 -5.26
CA ARG A 455 30.85 -16.15 -6.60
C ARG A 455 31.07 -17.59 -7.06
N GLU A 456 32.30 -18.11 -6.84
CA GLU A 456 32.65 -19.46 -7.22
C GLU A 456 31.76 -20.49 -6.51
N GLU A 457 31.54 -20.32 -5.21
CA GLU A 457 30.67 -21.19 -4.40
C GLU A 457 29.21 -21.10 -4.89
N TYR A 458 28.73 -19.91 -5.17
CA TYR A 458 27.37 -19.70 -5.64
C TYR A 458 27.10 -20.31 -7.01
N GLU A 459 28.01 -20.06 -7.99
CA GLU A 459 27.84 -20.51 -9.37
C GLU A 459 28.17 -22.02 -9.57
N ALA A 460 28.91 -22.61 -8.64
CA ALA A 460 29.16 -24.06 -8.65
C ALA A 460 27.94 -24.90 -8.21
N TYR A 461 26.97 -24.30 -7.55
CA TYR A 461 25.79 -25.00 -7.05
C TYR A 461 24.66 -25.03 -8.10
N SER A 462 24.16 -26.20 -8.42
CA SER A 462 22.93 -26.39 -9.20
C SER A 462 21.88 -27.06 -8.34
N ILE A 463 20.71 -26.46 -8.26
CA ILE A 463 19.51 -27.14 -7.72
C ILE A 463 19.13 -28.19 -8.79
N GLU A 464 19.23 -29.48 -8.46
CA GLU A 464 18.57 -30.50 -9.26
C GLU A 464 17.04 -30.17 -9.28
N GLN A 465 16.51 -29.91 -10.47
CA GLN A 465 15.12 -29.51 -10.69
C GLN A 465 14.16 -30.68 -10.46
#